data_d98d6621be5cfd8bbac11e11c2dc89ee
#
_entry.id   d98d6621be5cfd8bbac11e11c2dc89ee
#
_cell.length_a   1.000
_cell.length_b   1.000
_cell.length_c   1.000
_cell.angle_alpha   90.00
_cell.angle_beta   90.00
_cell.angle_gamma   90.00
#
_symmetry.space_group_name_H-M   'P 1'
#
loop_
_entity.id
_entity.type
_entity.pdbx_description
1 polymer ?
#
loop_
_entity_poly.entity_id
_entity_poly.type
_entity_poly.pdbx_seq_one_letter_code
_entity_poly.pdbx_strand_id
1 'polypeptide(L)'
;LANQIRVRYAPSPTGLLHIGNARTALFNYLYARHYGGTFIIRIEDTDRKRHVEDGERSQLENLRWLGIDWDESPETHENYRQSERLDIYQGYINELLEKGLAYKSYVTEEELTAERERQEAAGETPRYINEYLGMSETEKAAYIADREAKGIVPTVRLAVNEAGIYKWNDIVKGEIEFEGGNIGGDWVIQKKDGYPTYNFAVVVDDHLMKISHVIRGDDHIANTPKQLLVYEALGWEAPEFGHMTLIINSETGKKLSKRDTNTLQFIEDYRKKGYMPEAVFNFIALLGWNPGGEDEIFSREELINLFDEHRLSKSPAAFDQKKMDWMSNEYIKNADFETIFAMAKPFLEEAGRLTDKAEKLVELYKPQMKSVDEIVSLTDLFFEDFPELTDAEKEFMAGETVPTVLQAFKEKLEAMSDEDFKSENIFPQIKAVQKETGIKGKNLFMPIRIAVSGEMHGPELPDTIYLLGREKSIEHIENMLKNIQ
;
A
#
# COMPACT_ATOMS: atom_id res chain seq x y z
N LEU A 1 1.73 -23.56 -29.47
CA LEU A 1 0.96 -23.13 -28.28
C LEU A 1 1.68 -21.96 -27.71
N ALA A 2 1.13 -20.76 -27.84
CA ALA A 2 1.65 -19.59 -27.13
C ALA A 2 1.75 -19.96 -25.64
N ASN A 3 2.91 -19.73 -25.01
CA ASN A 3 3.10 -20.00 -23.59
C ASN A 3 2.02 -19.22 -22.83
N GLN A 4 1.17 -19.92 -22.10
CA GLN A 4 0.14 -19.30 -21.29
C GLN A 4 0.82 -18.40 -20.26
N ILE A 5 0.42 -17.13 -20.17
CA ILE A 5 0.93 -16.21 -19.18
C ILE A 5 0.51 -16.67 -17.79
N ARG A 6 1.49 -16.86 -16.93
CA ARG A 6 1.31 -17.19 -15.50
C ARG A 6 2.24 -16.31 -14.68
N VAL A 7 1.66 -15.54 -13.79
CA VAL A 7 2.36 -14.62 -12.90
C VAL A 7 1.94 -14.86 -11.46
N ARG A 8 2.72 -14.38 -10.51
CA ARG A 8 2.46 -14.62 -9.10
C ARG A 8 2.76 -13.40 -8.23
N TYR A 9 2.02 -13.30 -7.15
CA TYR A 9 2.39 -12.57 -5.95
C TYR A 9 2.78 -13.59 -4.88
N ALA A 10 3.99 -13.50 -4.37
CA ALA A 10 4.59 -14.50 -3.49
C ALA A 10 5.05 -13.87 -2.17
N PRO A 11 4.13 -13.48 -1.27
CA PRO A 11 4.47 -12.80 -0.05
C PRO A 11 5.01 -13.75 1.03
N SER A 12 5.96 -13.22 1.83
CA SER A 12 6.26 -13.79 3.14
C SER A 12 5.25 -13.28 4.16
N PRO A 13 4.65 -14.12 5.01
CA PRO A 13 3.62 -13.73 5.98
C PRO A 13 4.25 -13.06 7.22
N THR A 14 5.05 -12.01 7.01
CA THR A 14 5.86 -11.34 8.05
C THR A 14 5.26 -10.02 8.53
N GLY A 15 4.03 -9.70 8.15
CA GLY A 15 3.34 -8.49 8.58
C GLY A 15 2.15 -8.12 7.72
N LEU A 16 1.62 -6.93 7.97
CA LEU A 16 0.49 -6.37 7.25
C LEU A 16 0.84 -6.07 5.78
N LEU A 17 -0.17 -6.02 4.92
CA LEU A 17 0.00 -5.68 3.51
C LEU A 17 0.42 -4.21 3.36
N HIS A 18 1.71 -4.01 3.10
CA HIS A 18 2.28 -2.70 2.81
C HIS A 18 1.97 -2.26 1.38
N ILE A 19 1.87 -0.95 1.13
CA ILE A 19 1.54 -0.40 -0.19
C ILE A 19 2.49 -0.86 -1.30
N GLY A 20 3.77 -1.06 -1.00
CA GLY A 20 4.74 -1.61 -1.95
C GLY A 20 4.43 -3.04 -2.38
N ASN A 21 4.00 -3.88 -1.44
CA ASN A 21 3.59 -5.25 -1.71
C ASN A 21 2.24 -5.29 -2.43
N ALA A 22 1.31 -4.42 -2.05
CA ALA A 22 0.04 -4.27 -2.76
C ALA A 22 0.26 -3.86 -4.22
N ARG A 23 1.21 -2.95 -4.48
CA ARG A 23 1.60 -2.57 -5.84
C ARG A 23 2.16 -3.77 -6.63
N THR A 24 3.01 -4.57 -6.02
CA THR A 24 3.54 -5.78 -6.67
C THR A 24 2.42 -6.74 -7.03
N ALA A 25 1.49 -7.01 -6.12
CA ALA A 25 0.32 -7.83 -6.39
C ALA A 25 -0.54 -7.25 -7.51
N LEU A 26 -0.79 -5.94 -7.48
CA LEU A 26 -1.63 -5.24 -8.45
C LEU A 26 -1.05 -5.30 -9.87
N PHE A 27 0.25 -5.09 -10.06
CA PHE A 27 0.85 -5.17 -11.39
C PHE A 27 0.89 -6.58 -11.94
N ASN A 28 1.09 -7.61 -11.11
CA ASN A 28 0.93 -9.00 -11.54
C ASN A 28 -0.53 -9.30 -11.92
N TYR A 29 -1.49 -8.81 -11.15
CA TYR A 29 -2.91 -8.91 -11.45
C TYR A 29 -3.25 -8.24 -12.79
N LEU A 30 -2.83 -6.99 -13.01
CA LEU A 30 -3.07 -6.27 -14.26
C LEU A 30 -2.46 -7.01 -15.46
N TYR A 31 -1.23 -7.50 -15.30
CA TYR A 31 -0.54 -8.27 -16.34
C TYR A 31 -1.34 -9.53 -16.71
N ALA A 32 -1.73 -10.31 -15.71
CA ALA A 32 -2.52 -11.51 -15.94
C ALA A 32 -3.86 -11.20 -16.61
N ARG A 33 -4.60 -10.23 -16.10
CA ARG A 33 -5.94 -9.90 -16.62
C ARG A 33 -5.89 -9.30 -18.01
N HIS A 34 -4.90 -8.46 -18.31
CA HIS A 34 -4.70 -7.87 -19.64
C HIS A 34 -4.46 -8.94 -20.71
N TYR A 35 -3.60 -9.90 -20.42
CA TYR A 35 -3.23 -10.95 -21.38
C TYR A 35 -4.07 -12.23 -21.28
N GLY A 36 -5.11 -12.27 -20.47
CA GLY A 36 -5.93 -13.46 -20.25
C GLY A 36 -5.16 -14.63 -19.60
N GLY A 37 -4.16 -14.30 -18.79
CA GLY A 37 -3.32 -15.26 -18.09
C GLY A 37 -3.85 -15.65 -16.71
N THR A 38 -3.02 -16.36 -15.95
CA THR A 38 -3.30 -16.84 -14.60
C THR A 38 -2.53 -16.03 -13.56
N PHE A 39 -3.20 -15.57 -12.51
CA PHE A 39 -2.60 -14.90 -11.38
C PHE A 39 -2.63 -15.80 -10.14
N ILE A 40 -1.46 -16.03 -9.56
CA ILE A 40 -1.24 -16.99 -8.47
C ILE A 40 -0.83 -16.25 -7.20
N ILE A 41 -1.36 -16.70 -6.06
CA ILE A 41 -0.83 -16.35 -4.74
C ILE A 41 -0.08 -17.56 -4.19
N ARG A 42 1.20 -17.37 -3.83
CA ARG A 42 2.02 -18.37 -3.13
C ARG A 42 2.56 -17.77 -1.86
N ILE A 43 2.41 -18.48 -0.73
CA ILE A 43 2.91 -18.04 0.57
C ILE A 43 4.33 -18.57 0.80
N GLU A 44 5.27 -17.66 1.01
CA GLU A 44 6.68 -17.97 1.26
C GLU A 44 6.99 -17.91 2.77
N ASP A 45 6.64 -18.98 3.48
CA ASP A 45 6.66 -19.10 4.92
C ASP A 45 7.85 -19.94 5.46
N THR A 46 8.94 -20.01 4.72
CA THR A 46 10.15 -20.74 5.14
C THR A 46 10.95 -20.04 6.23
N ASP A 47 10.72 -18.77 6.50
CA ASP A 47 11.32 -18.03 7.61
C ASP A 47 10.42 -18.05 8.85
N ARG A 48 10.52 -19.10 9.63
CA ARG A 48 9.71 -19.32 10.84
C ARG A 48 9.98 -18.29 11.94
N LYS A 49 11.16 -17.64 11.97
CA LYS A 49 11.50 -16.67 13.01
C LYS A 49 10.76 -15.33 12.84
N ARG A 50 10.38 -14.99 11.60
CA ARG A 50 9.67 -13.76 11.26
C ARG A 50 8.19 -13.97 10.96
N HIS A 51 7.68 -15.17 11.21
CA HIS A 51 6.26 -15.45 11.03
C HIS A 51 5.41 -14.61 11.98
N VAL A 52 4.40 -13.93 11.42
CA VAL A 52 3.40 -13.15 12.16
C VAL A 52 2.08 -13.91 12.10
N GLU A 53 1.51 -14.21 13.27
CA GLU A 53 0.16 -14.76 13.36
C GLU A 53 -0.81 -13.84 12.60
N ASP A 54 -1.72 -14.41 11.83
CA ASP A 54 -2.65 -13.70 10.93
C ASP A 54 -2.01 -12.93 9.74
N GLY A 55 -0.69 -12.97 9.55
CA GLY A 55 -0.05 -12.25 8.45
C GLY A 55 -0.55 -12.69 7.06
N GLU A 56 -0.73 -13.99 6.85
CA GLU A 56 -1.31 -14.53 5.62
C GLU A 56 -2.76 -14.05 5.43
N ARG A 57 -3.60 -14.22 6.47
CA ARG A 57 -5.01 -13.82 6.42
C ARG A 57 -5.16 -12.33 6.12
N SER A 58 -4.41 -11.48 6.81
CA SER A 58 -4.44 -10.04 6.60
C SER A 58 -4.08 -9.67 5.16
N GLN A 59 -3.08 -10.31 4.57
CA GLN A 59 -2.69 -10.04 3.20
C GLN A 59 -3.79 -10.42 2.21
N LEU A 60 -4.38 -11.60 2.34
CA LEU A 60 -5.44 -12.08 1.45
C LEU A 60 -6.72 -11.24 1.58
N GLU A 61 -7.14 -10.91 2.80
CA GLU A 61 -8.31 -10.07 3.03
C GLU A 61 -8.16 -8.66 2.46
N ASN A 62 -6.98 -8.05 2.60
CA ASN A 62 -6.73 -6.71 2.07
C ASN A 62 -6.57 -6.70 0.54
N LEU A 63 -6.05 -7.75 -0.07
CA LEU A 63 -6.07 -7.91 -1.52
C LEU A 63 -7.51 -8.03 -2.04
N ARG A 64 -8.36 -8.82 -1.39
CA ARG A 64 -9.79 -8.91 -1.73
C ARG A 64 -10.49 -7.57 -1.59
N TRP A 65 -10.22 -6.84 -0.52
CA TRP A 65 -10.79 -5.52 -0.33
C TRP A 65 -10.41 -4.56 -1.46
N LEU A 66 -9.16 -4.62 -1.94
CA LEU A 66 -8.73 -3.88 -3.14
C LEU A 66 -9.41 -4.38 -4.43
N GLY A 67 -10.09 -5.53 -4.38
CA GLY A 67 -10.66 -6.18 -5.55
C GLY A 67 -9.65 -6.88 -6.44
N ILE A 68 -8.49 -7.24 -5.87
CA ILE A 68 -7.50 -8.08 -6.52
C ILE A 68 -7.87 -9.53 -6.23
N ASP A 69 -8.49 -10.19 -7.17
CA ASP A 69 -8.80 -11.61 -7.14
C ASP A 69 -7.68 -12.44 -7.79
N TRP A 70 -7.65 -13.72 -7.52
CA TRP A 70 -6.65 -14.66 -8.02
C TRP A 70 -7.28 -15.96 -8.48
N ASP A 71 -6.54 -16.69 -9.30
CA ASP A 71 -7.00 -17.95 -9.87
C ASP A 71 -6.56 -19.14 -9.03
N GLU A 72 -5.36 -19.09 -8.44
CA GLU A 72 -4.77 -20.16 -7.64
C GLU A 72 -4.16 -19.58 -6.35
N SER A 73 -4.37 -20.27 -5.22
CA SER A 73 -3.85 -19.85 -3.91
C SER A 73 -3.84 -21.00 -2.90
N PRO A 74 -3.26 -20.83 -1.71
CA PRO A 74 -3.36 -21.81 -0.62
C PRO A 74 -4.78 -22.15 -0.18
N GLU A 75 -5.75 -21.30 -0.49
CA GLU A 75 -7.17 -21.55 -0.16
C GLU A 75 -7.87 -22.49 -1.14
N THR A 76 -7.36 -22.56 -2.36
CA THR A 76 -7.98 -23.29 -3.47
C THR A 76 -7.16 -24.45 -4.00
N HIS A 77 -5.86 -24.49 -3.68
CA HIS A 77 -4.90 -25.48 -4.16
C HIS A 77 -4.00 -25.96 -3.04
N GLU A 78 -3.71 -27.25 -3.02
CA GLU A 78 -2.74 -27.83 -2.11
C GLU A 78 -1.31 -27.43 -2.48
N ASN A 79 -0.43 -27.38 -1.50
CA ASN A 79 1.01 -27.08 -1.68
C ASN A 79 1.30 -25.70 -2.29
N TYR A 80 0.53 -24.68 -1.93
CA TYR A 80 0.80 -23.27 -2.28
C TYR A 80 1.44 -22.47 -1.13
N ARG A 81 1.80 -23.16 -0.01
CA ARG A 81 2.71 -22.67 1.02
C ARG A 81 4.04 -23.41 0.91
N GLN A 82 5.15 -22.69 1.03
CA GLN A 82 6.48 -23.31 0.91
C GLN A 82 6.75 -24.31 2.02
N SER A 83 6.24 -24.10 3.22
CA SER A 83 6.33 -25.07 4.34
C SER A 83 5.70 -26.45 4.03
N GLU A 84 4.77 -26.52 3.10
CA GLU A 84 4.12 -27.76 2.65
C GLU A 84 4.91 -28.49 1.56
N ARG A 85 6.02 -27.93 1.07
CA ARG A 85 6.77 -28.36 -0.11
C ARG A 85 8.20 -28.86 0.20
N LEU A 86 8.51 -29.07 1.46
CA LEU A 86 9.89 -29.41 1.89
C LEU A 86 10.46 -30.64 1.20
N ASP A 87 9.66 -31.69 0.99
CA ASP A 87 10.08 -32.91 0.30
C ASP A 87 10.42 -32.64 -1.17
N ILE A 88 9.71 -31.74 -1.82
CA ILE A 88 9.97 -31.32 -3.21
C ILE A 88 11.35 -30.65 -3.28
N TYR A 89 11.62 -29.69 -2.40
CA TYR A 89 12.92 -29.02 -2.36
C TYR A 89 14.04 -29.99 -2.07
N GLN A 90 13.83 -30.92 -1.13
CA GLN A 90 14.82 -31.93 -0.78
C GLN A 90 15.17 -32.82 -1.98
N GLY A 91 14.19 -33.18 -2.81
CA GLY A 91 14.41 -33.94 -4.03
C GLY A 91 15.39 -33.25 -4.98
N TYR A 92 15.18 -31.97 -5.24
CA TYR A 92 16.07 -31.18 -6.13
C TYR A 92 17.44 -30.87 -5.49
N ILE A 93 17.50 -30.69 -4.18
CA ILE A 93 18.77 -30.55 -3.46
C ILE A 93 19.60 -31.85 -3.62
N ASN A 94 18.98 -33.02 -3.47
CA ASN A 94 19.65 -34.30 -3.66
C ASN A 94 20.14 -34.46 -5.10
N GLU A 95 19.35 -34.08 -6.10
CA GLU A 95 19.75 -34.08 -7.51
C GLU A 95 21.01 -33.22 -7.74
N LEU A 96 21.07 -32.03 -7.17
CA LEU A 96 22.22 -31.15 -7.29
C LEU A 96 23.47 -31.73 -6.59
N LEU A 97 23.31 -32.40 -5.44
CA LEU A 97 24.36 -33.11 -4.74
C LEU A 97 24.89 -34.28 -5.58
N GLU A 98 24.02 -35.08 -6.17
CA GLU A 98 24.38 -36.22 -7.04
C GLU A 98 25.11 -35.77 -8.30
N LYS A 99 24.72 -34.62 -8.87
CA LYS A 99 25.39 -34.01 -10.02
C LYS A 99 26.74 -33.38 -9.66
N GLY A 100 27.08 -33.26 -8.37
CA GLY A 100 28.29 -32.58 -7.91
C GLY A 100 28.27 -31.06 -8.10
N LEU A 101 27.07 -30.47 -8.35
CA LEU A 101 26.89 -29.04 -8.47
C LEU A 101 26.62 -28.35 -7.13
N ALA A 102 26.25 -29.12 -6.12
CA ALA A 102 26.14 -28.71 -4.73
C ALA A 102 26.93 -29.65 -3.81
N TYR A 103 27.20 -29.19 -2.61
CA TYR A 103 27.93 -29.96 -1.60
C TYR A 103 27.53 -29.59 -0.17
N LYS A 104 27.75 -30.50 0.77
CA LYS A 104 27.57 -30.26 2.20
C LYS A 104 28.73 -29.43 2.74
N SER A 105 28.39 -28.32 3.39
CA SER A 105 29.33 -27.41 4.04
C SER A 105 29.22 -27.52 5.56
N TYR A 106 30.33 -27.79 6.24
CA TYR A 106 30.39 -27.92 7.69
C TYR A 106 31.03 -26.70 8.37
N VAL A 107 31.21 -25.59 7.67
CA VAL A 107 31.71 -24.34 8.24
C VAL A 107 30.72 -23.80 9.26
N THR A 108 31.23 -23.41 10.43
CA THR A 108 30.38 -22.79 11.47
C THR A 108 30.20 -21.30 11.25
N GLU A 109 29.23 -20.71 11.95
CA GLU A 109 28.98 -19.24 11.88
C GLU A 109 30.19 -18.46 12.42
N GLU A 110 30.88 -18.99 13.45
CA GLU A 110 32.07 -18.40 14.03
C GLU A 110 33.22 -18.38 13.01
N GLU A 111 33.41 -19.49 12.28
CA GLU A 111 34.45 -19.59 11.23
C GLU A 111 34.13 -18.64 10.06
N LEU A 112 32.86 -18.55 9.65
CA LEU A 112 32.44 -17.61 8.61
C LEU A 112 32.67 -16.15 9.03
N THR A 113 32.37 -15.82 10.28
CA THR A 113 32.56 -14.47 10.84
C THR A 113 34.04 -14.13 10.88
N ALA A 114 34.88 -15.04 11.39
CA ALA A 114 36.34 -14.86 11.48
C ALA A 114 36.97 -14.66 10.09
N GLU A 115 36.54 -15.43 9.09
CA GLU A 115 37.03 -15.28 7.71
C GLU A 115 36.59 -13.97 7.08
N ARG A 116 35.36 -13.55 7.32
CA ARG A 116 34.86 -12.24 6.88
C ARG A 116 35.67 -11.09 7.48
N GLU A 117 35.91 -11.12 8.80
CA GLU A 117 36.70 -10.10 9.49
C GLU A 117 38.14 -10.07 8.96
N ARG A 118 38.74 -11.23 8.66
CA ARG A 118 40.05 -11.33 8.04
C ARG A 118 40.09 -10.64 6.67
N GLN A 119 39.11 -10.93 5.81
CA GLN A 119 38.99 -10.33 4.48
C GLN A 119 38.80 -8.82 4.55
N GLU A 120 37.89 -8.33 5.40
CA GLU A 120 37.68 -6.90 5.62
C GLU A 120 38.93 -6.20 6.11
N ALA A 121 39.71 -6.81 7.05
CA ALA A 121 40.96 -6.25 7.52
C ALA A 121 42.08 -6.23 6.44
N ALA A 122 42.01 -7.13 5.48
CA ALA A 122 42.90 -7.15 4.31
C ALA A 122 42.46 -6.20 3.17
N GLY A 123 41.32 -5.51 3.32
CA GLY A 123 40.74 -4.67 2.26
C GLY A 123 40.12 -5.48 1.11
N GLU A 124 39.85 -6.76 1.32
CA GLU A 124 39.20 -7.65 0.36
C GLU A 124 37.68 -7.56 0.49
N THR A 125 36.94 -7.75 -0.60
CA THR A 125 35.48 -7.86 -0.54
C THR A 125 35.13 -9.22 0.09
N PRO A 126 34.34 -9.24 1.19
CA PRO A 126 33.95 -10.46 1.86
C PRO A 126 33.21 -11.43 0.93
N ARG A 127 33.67 -12.68 0.91
CA ARG A 127 33.07 -13.76 0.13
C ARG A 127 33.28 -15.10 0.82
N TYR A 128 32.40 -16.04 0.56
CA TYR A 128 32.63 -17.42 1.01
C TYR A 128 33.73 -18.08 0.17
N ILE A 129 34.63 -18.72 0.84
CA ILE A 129 35.68 -19.55 0.23
C ILE A 129 35.35 -21.02 0.51
N ASN A 130 35.34 -21.85 -0.54
CA ASN A 130 35.06 -23.27 -0.40
C ASN A 130 36.08 -23.95 0.53
N GLU A 131 35.58 -24.51 1.63
CA GLU A 131 36.40 -25.14 2.68
C GLU A 131 37.21 -26.34 2.20
N TYR A 132 36.83 -26.94 1.08
CA TYR A 132 37.52 -28.10 0.50
C TYR A 132 38.60 -27.71 -0.51
N LEU A 133 38.78 -26.42 -0.75
CA LEU A 133 39.73 -25.94 -1.74
C LEU A 133 41.14 -26.41 -1.40
N GLY A 134 41.78 -27.15 -2.32
CA GLY A 134 43.13 -27.69 -2.16
C GLY A 134 43.23 -28.99 -1.35
N MET A 135 42.11 -29.53 -0.84
CA MET A 135 42.07 -30.82 -0.16
C MET A 135 42.07 -31.98 -1.16
N SER A 136 42.80 -33.04 -0.86
CA SER A 136 42.65 -34.34 -1.48
C SER A 136 41.33 -35.01 -1.00
N GLU A 137 40.85 -36.01 -1.70
CA GLU A 137 39.64 -36.75 -1.29
C GLU A 137 39.80 -37.40 0.11
N THR A 138 41.01 -37.84 0.47
CA THR A 138 41.31 -38.40 1.79
C THR A 138 41.24 -37.34 2.88
N GLU A 139 41.79 -36.16 2.64
CA GLU A 139 41.75 -35.02 3.57
C GLU A 139 40.32 -34.51 3.74
N LYS A 140 39.55 -34.41 2.65
CA LYS A 140 38.14 -34.02 2.67
C LYS A 140 37.32 -35.04 3.48
N ALA A 141 37.51 -36.32 3.27
CA ALA A 141 36.80 -37.34 4.04
C ALA A 141 37.15 -37.28 5.55
N ALA A 142 38.40 -37.05 5.90
CA ALA A 142 38.84 -36.89 7.29
C ALA A 142 38.26 -35.63 7.93
N TYR A 143 38.23 -34.52 7.20
CA TYR A 143 37.60 -33.26 7.63
C TYR A 143 36.11 -33.45 7.92
N ILE A 144 35.36 -34.07 7.00
CA ILE A 144 33.95 -34.34 7.17
C ILE A 144 33.69 -35.21 8.40
N ALA A 145 34.44 -36.31 8.56
CA ALA A 145 34.32 -37.22 9.71
C ALA A 145 34.58 -36.49 11.05
N ASP A 146 35.55 -35.60 11.11
CA ASP A 146 35.84 -34.78 12.30
C ASP A 146 34.70 -33.86 12.63
N ARG A 147 34.11 -33.19 11.61
CA ARG A 147 32.97 -32.27 11.79
C ARG A 147 31.71 -32.98 12.24
N GLU A 148 31.42 -34.13 11.67
CA GLU A 148 30.29 -34.99 12.07
C GLU A 148 30.47 -35.54 13.50
N ALA A 149 31.69 -35.95 13.87
CA ALA A 149 32.02 -36.39 15.24
C ALA A 149 31.82 -35.27 16.28
N LYS A 150 31.99 -34.00 15.87
CA LYS A 150 31.73 -32.82 16.70
C LYS A 150 30.24 -32.42 16.72
N GLY A 151 29.36 -33.18 16.03
CA GLY A 151 27.92 -32.89 15.96
C GLY A 151 27.55 -31.68 15.11
N ILE A 152 28.44 -31.23 14.20
CA ILE A 152 28.15 -30.08 13.31
C ILE A 152 27.19 -30.53 12.23
N VAL A 153 26.03 -29.92 12.18
CA VAL A 153 25.03 -30.14 11.13
C VAL A 153 25.41 -29.30 9.91
N PRO A 154 25.53 -29.89 8.71
CA PRO A 154 25.93 -29.15 7.52
C PRO A 154 24.79 -28.32 6.96
N THR A 155 25.15 -27.27 6.24
CA THR A 155 24.30 -26.63 5.22
C THR A 155 24.60 -27.26 3.86
N VAL A 156 23.76 -27.04 2.86
CA VAL A 156 24.09 -27.37 1.47
C VAL A 156 24.34 -26.09 0.69
N ARG A 157 25.46 -26.03 0.00
CA ARG A 157 25.87 -24.92 -0.84
C ARG A 157 25.83 -25.29 -2.31
N LEU A 158 25.39 -24.36 -3.15
CA LEU A 158 25.48 -24.45 -4.60
C LEU A 158 26.81 -23.82 -5.05
N ALA A 159 27.54 -24.54 -5.90
CA ALA A 159 28.79 -24.06 -6.46
C ALA A 159 28.52 -22.93 -7.49
N VAL A 160 29.30 -21.87 -7.40
CA VAL A 160 29.20 -20.70 -8.29
C VAL A 160 30.30 -20.77 -9.34
N ASN A 161 29.94 -20.62 -10.61
CA ASN A 161 30.90 -20.33 -11.66
C ASN A 161 31.27 -18.84 -11.60
N GLU A 162 32.39 -18.54 -10.94
CA GLU A 162 32.86 -17.14 -10.77
C GLU A 162 33.25 -16.47 -12.08
N ALA A 163 33.64 -17.21 -13.08
CA ALA A 163 33.98 -16.72 -14.42
C ALA A 163 32.73 -16.58 -15.30
N GLY A 164 31.57 -17.04 -14.81
CA GLY A 164 30.32 -16.98 -15.52
C GLY A 164 29.75 -15.56 -15.59
N ILE A 165 28.95 -15.30 -16.62
CA ILE A 165 28.23 -14.05 -16.79
C ILE A 165 26.75 -14.39 -16.85
N TYR A 166 25.97 -13.79 -15.95
CA TYR A 166 24.52 -13.96 -15.87
C TYR A 166 23.83 -12.74 -16.48
N LYS A 167 23.05 -12.97 -17.54
CA LYS A 167 22.37 -11.92 -18.31
C LYS A 167 20.89 -12.19 -18.42
N TRP A 168 20.11 -11.12 -18.36
CA TRP A 168 18.69 -11.16 -18.73
C TRP A 168 18.25 -9.82 -19.30
N ASN A 169 17.20 -9.85 -20.09
CA ASN A 169 16.55 -8.65 -20.55
C ASN A 169 15.38 -8.34 -19.62
N ASP A 170 15.57 -7.39 -18.71
CA ASP A 170 14.56 -7.03 -17.73
C ASP A 170 13.46 -6.19 -18.37
N ILE A 171 12.20 -6.56 -18.11
CA ILE A 171 11.02 -5.89 -18.69
C ILE A 171 11.03 -4.38 -18.40
N VAL A 172 11.51 -3.98 -17.22
CA VAL A 172 11.52 -2.57 -16.77
C VAL A 172 12.88 -1.91 -17.01
N LYS A 173 13.96 -2.57 -16.62
CA LYS A 173 15.32 -2.00 -16.58
C LYS A 173 16.08 -2.16 -17.91
N GLY A 174 15.64 -3.07 -18.78
CA GLY A 174 16.36 -3.45 -20.00
C GLY A 174 17.46 -4.47 -19.74
N GLU A 175 18.49 -4.52 -20.57
CA GLU A 175 19.55 -5.49 -20.45
C GLU A 175 20.33 -5.31 -19.14
N ILE A 176 20.43 -6.37 -18.35
CA ILE A 176 21.23 -6.45 -17.11
C ILE A 176 22.24 -7.58 -17.24
N GLU A 177 23.47 -7.28 -16.89
CA GLU A 177 24.60 -8.20 -16.86
C GLU A 177 25.20 -8.23 -15.46
N PHE A 178 25.51 -9.44 -14.97
CA PHE A 178 26.09 -9.66 -13.66
C PHE A 178 27.22 -10.70 -13.72
N GLU A 179 28.40 -10.35 -13.23
CA GLU A 179 29.53 -11.27 -13.18
C GLU A 179 29.37 -12.25 -12.02
N GLY A 180 29.66 -13.53 -12.25
CA GLY A 180 29.56 -14.59 -11.24
C GLY A 180 30.40 -14.32 -9.99
N GLY A 181 31.58 -13.72 -10.16
CA GLY A 181 32.44 -13.31 -9.04
C GLY A 181 31.78 -12.34 -8.05
N ASN A 182 30.79 -11.57 -8.49
CA ASN A 182 30.05 -10.63 -7.65
C ASN A 182 28.90 -11.28 -6.85
N ILE A 183 28.64 -12.60 -7.04
CA ILE A 183 27.64 -13.33 -6.26
C ILE A 183 28.09 -13.52 -4.80
N GLY A 184 29.42 -13.48 -4.55
CA GLY A 184 29.97 -13.63 -3.20
C GLY A 184 30.36 -15.05 -2.82
N GLY A 185 30.66 -15.91 -3.81
CA GLY A 185 31.04 -17.31 -3.64
C GLY A 185 29.84 -18.26 -3.56
N ASP A 186 30.15 -19.54 -3.27
CA ASP A 186 29.13 -20.59 -3.17
C ASP A 186 28.14 -20.27 -2.05
N TRP A 187 26.86 -20.31 -2.36
CA TRP A 187 25.83 -19.85 -1.43
C TRP A 187 24.91 -20.98 -0.95
N VAL A 188 24.37 -20.81 0.24
CA VAL A 188 23.54 -21.82 0.91
C VAL A 188 22.19 -21.95 0.21
N ILE A 189 21.85 -23.16 -0.25
CA ILE A 189 20.53 -23.53 -0.79
C ILE A 189 19.68 -24.24 0.24
N GLN A 190 20.29 -24.93 1.25
CA GLN A 190 19.59 -25.55 2.37
C GLN A 190 20.24 -25.17 3.69
N LYS A 191 19.44 -24.72 4.62
CA LYS A 191 19.86 -24.38 6.00
C LYS A 191 20.04 -25.63 6.86
N LYS A 192 20.68 -25.47 8.03
CA LYS A 192 20.91 -26.57 9.01
C LYS A 192 19.61 -27.21 9.51
N ASP A 193 18.50 -26.46 9.52
CA ASP A 193 17.18 -26.95 9.93
C ASP A 193 16.43 -27.72 8.82
N GLY A 194 17.07 -27.94 7.67
CA GLY A 194 16.50 -28.64 6.52
C GLY A 194 15.64 -27.77 5.59
N TYR A 195 15.35 -26.52 5.97
CA TYR A 195 14.59 -25.61 5.13
C TYR A 195 15.43 -25.04 3.99
N PRO A 196 14.87 -24.88 2.79
CA PRO A 196 15.58 -24.21 1.70
C PRO A 196 15.75 -22.71 2.02
N THR A 197 16.71 -22.09 1.35
CA THR A 197 16.82 -20.63 1.33
C THR A 197 15.89 -20.04 0.27
N TYR A 198 15.58 -18.76 0.41
CA TYR A 198 14.66 -18.04 -0.49
C TYR A 198 15.00 -18.22 -1.98
N ASN A 199 16.24 -17.93 -2.38
CA ASN A 199 16.64 -17.98 -3.79
C ASN A 199 16.56 -19.37 -4.42
N PHE A 200 16.63 -20.43 -3.63
CA PHE A 200 16.44 -21.79 -4.11
C PHE A 200 14.96 -22.17 -4.20
N ALA A 201 14.21 -21.95 -3.12
CA ALA A 201 12.79 -22.31 -3.07
C ALA A 201 11.98 -21.59 -4.13
N VAL A 202 12.19 -20.29 -4.33
CA VAL A 202 11.45 -19.48 -5.31
C VAL A 202 11.64 -20.02 -6.74
N VAL A 203 12.84 -20.47 -7.10
CA VAL A 203 13.12 -21.03 -8.43
C VAL A 203 12.39 -22.35 -8.64
N VAL A 204 12.48 -23.26 -7.66
CA VAL A 204 11.78 -24.54 -7.73
C VAL A 204 10.28 -24.33 -7.89
N ASP A 205 9.73 -23.42 -7.11
CA ASP A 205 8.29 -23.14 -7.15
C ASP A 205 7.88 -22.45 -8.45
N ASP A 206 8.60 -21.44 -8.89
CA ASP A 206 8.31 -20.73 -10.14
C ASP A 206 8.38 -21.68 -11.34
N HIS A 207 9.35 -22.61 -11.37
CA HIS A 207 9.45 -23.64 -12.41
C HIS A 207 8.25 -24.61 -12.37
N LEU A 208 7.97 -25.21 -11.21
CA LEU A 208 6.91 -26.23 -11.08
C LEU A 208 5.50 -25.64 -11.24
N MET A 209 5.30 -24.40 -10.85
CA MET A 209 4.05 -23.65 -11.05
C MET A 209 3.98 -23.01 -12.45
N LYS A 210 5.00 -23.25 -13.29
CA LYS A 210 5.07 -22.76 -14.68
C LYS A 210 4.92 -21.25 -14.80
N ILE A 211 5.54 -20.51 -13.89
CA ILE A 211 5.57 -19.05 -13.93
C ILE A 211 6.33 -18.60 -15.18
N SER A 212 5.66 -17.79 -15.99
CA SER A 212 6.23 -17.27 -17.24
C SER A 212 6.95 -15.92 -17.04
N HIS A 213 6.45 -15.09 -16.11
CA HIS A 213 6.98 -13.76 -15.83
C HIS A 213 7.03 -13.52 -14.33
N VAL A 214 8.17 -13.01 -13.85
CA VAL A 214 8.43 -12.66 -12.46
C VAL A 214 8.52 -11.14 -12.35
N ILE A 215 7.43 -10.50 -11.93
CA ILE A 215 7.35 -9.05 -11.73
C ILE A 215 7.42 -8.77 -10.22
N ARG A 216 8.44 -8.03 -9.79
CA ARG A 216 8.73 -7.80 -8.36
C ARG A 216 9.50 -6.49 -8.14
N GLY A 217 9.77 -6.11 -6.90
CA GLY A 217 10.57 -4.93 -6.57
C GLY A 217 12.05 -5.05 -7.01
N ASP A 218 12.68 -3.93 -7.31
CA ASP A 218 14.07 -3.88 -7.77
C ASP A 218 15.11 -4.17 -6.67
N ASP A 219 14.70 -4.25 -5.42
CA ASP A 219 15.50 -4.81 -4.32
C ASP A 219 15.86 -6.30 -4.52
N HIS A 220 15.18 -6.99 -5.43
CA HIS A 220 15.46 -8.37 -5.83
C HIS A 220 16.43 -8.50 -7.02
N ILE A 221 16.91 -7.44 -7.62
CA ILE A 221 17.84 -7.51 -8.78
C ILE A 221 19.09 -8.32 -8.42
N ALA A 222 19.69 -8.07 -7.25
CA ALA A 222 20.87 -8.80 -6.79
C ALA A 222 20.62 -10.31 -6.48
N ASN A 223 19.35 -10.71 -6.34
CA ASN A 223 18.96 -12.12 -6.18
C ASN A 223 18.87 -12.86 -7.52
N THR A 224 18.59 -12.16 -8.59
CA THR A 224 18.36 -12.76 -9.92
C THR A 224 19.51 -13.61 -10.43
N PRO A 225 20.79 -13.21 -10.31
CA PRO A 225 21.93 -14.06 -10.72
C PRO A 225 21.98 -15.40 -9.98
N LYS A 226 21.69 -15.40 -8.68
CA LYS A 226 21.61 -16.66 -7.89
C LYS A 226 20.49 -17.56 -8.38
N GLN A 227 19.37 -16.99 -8.74
CA GLN A 227 18.22 -17.72 -9.26
C GLN A 227 18.51 -18.27 -10.66
N LEU A 228 19.12 -17.49 -11.56
CA LEU A 228 19.55 -17.94 -12.87
C LEU A 228 20.53 -19.12 -12.78
N LEU A 229 21.44 -19.11 -11.80
CA LEU A 229 22.34 -20.22 -11.54
C LEU A 229 21.60 -21.51 -11.16
N VAL A 230 20.51 -21.43 -10.40
CA VAL A 230 19.68 -22.60 -10.07
C VAL A 230 18.96 -23.14 -11.31
N TYR A 231 18.39 -22.26 -12.15
CA TYR A 231 17.80 -22.66 -13.43
C TYR A 231 18.82 -23.39 -14.32
N GLU A 232 20.04 -22.84 -14.43
CA GLU A 232 21.12 -23.45 -15.20
C GLU A 232 21.53 -24.81 -14.64
N ALA A 233 21.74 -24.91 -13.31
CA ALA A 233 22.17 -26.14 -12.64
C ALA A 233 21.14 -27.28 -12.78
N LEU A 234 19.87 -26.96 -12.79
CA LEU A 234 18.79 -27.95 -12.96
C LEU A 234 18.41 -28.17 -14.44
N GLY A 235 19.00 -27.40 -15.36
CA GLY A 235 18.72 -27.50 -16.79
C GLY A 235 17.32 -26.98 -17.17
N TRP A 236 16.83 -25.99 -16.43
CA TRP A 236 15.51 -25.38 -16.64
C TRP A 236 15.61 -24.07 -17.39
N GLU A 237 14.57 -23.74 -18.14
CA GLU A 237 14.39 -22.44 -18.75
C GLU A 237 13.89 -21.43 -17.68
N ALA A 238 14.54 -20.28 -17.60
CA ALA A 238 14.16 -19.23 -16.67
C ALA A 238 12.97 -18.42 -17.20
N PRO A 239 12.11 -17.89 -16.31
CA PRO A 239 11.03 -16.95 -16.71
C PRO A 239 11.62 -15.60 -17.15
N GLU A 240 10.80 -14.77 -17.73
CA GLU A 240 11.12 -13.36 -17.91
C GLU A 240 11.05 -12.61 -16.56
N PHE A 241 11.97 -11.65 -16.36
CA PHE A 241 12.02 -10.86 -15.12
C PHE A 241 11.68 -9.40 -15.40
N GLY A 242 10.94 -8.80 -14.48
CA GLY A 242 10.66 -7.36 -14.44
C GLY A 242 10.84 -6.82 -13.04
N HIS A 243 11.75 -5.85 -12.87
CA HIS A 243 12.06 -5.26 -11.57
C HIS A 243 11.56 -3.82 -11.48
N MET A 244 10.47 -3.66 -10.74
CA MET A 244 9.81 -2.37 -10.53
C MET A 244 10.61 -1.50 -9.56
N THR A 245 10.62 -0.19 -9.82
CA THR A 245 11.35 0.79 -9.03
C THR A 245 10.79 0.93 -7.61
N LEU A 246 11.60 1.47 -6.71
CA LEU A 246 11.19 1.80 -5.33
C LEU A 246 10.06 2.82 -5.30
N ILE A 247 9.28 2.77 -4.23
CA ILE A 247 8.38 3.86 -3.86
C ILE A 247 9.12 4.77 -2.88
N ILE A 248 9.13 6.06 -3.18
CA ILE A 248 9.70 7.11 -2.33
C ILE A 248 8.60 8.03 -1.82
N ASN A 249 8.82 8.64 -0.68
CA ASN A 249 7.97 9.70 -0.17
C ASN A 249 8.19 10.97 -1.01
N SER A 250 7.12 11.57 -1.53
CA SER A 250 7.18 12.75 -2.41
C SER A 250 7.75 13.99 -1.73
N GLU A 251 7.57 14.12 -0.42
CA GLU A 251 8.03 15.28 0.36
C GLU A 251 9.52 15.16 0.72
N THR A 252 9.99 13.97 1.05
CA THR A 252 11.35 13.75 1.55
C THR A 252 12.32 13.23 0.50
N GLY A 253 11.81 12.69 -0.62
CA GLY A 253 12.60 12.00 -1.64
C GLY A 253 13.26 10.70 -1.19
N LYS A 254 12.99 10.25 0.03
CA LYS A 254 13.55 9.02 0.61
C LYS A 254 12.62 7.83 0.41
N LYS A 255 13.16 6.61 0.46
CA LYS A 255 12.36 5.38 0.46
C LYS A 255 11.24 5.49 1.48
N LEU A 256 10.02 5.19 1.07
CA LEU A 256 8.85 5.17 1.95
C LEU A 256 9.11 4.24 3.15
N SER A 257 8.95 4.78 4.36
CA SER A 257 9.34 4.13 5.60
C SER A 257 8.21 4.14 6.61
N LYS A 258 8.10 3.11 7.43
CA LYS A 258 7.14 3.02 8.55
C LYS A 258 7.23 4.19 9.55
N ARG A 259 8.26 5.02 9.46
CA ARG A 259 8.47 6.22 10.29
C ARG A 259 7.84 7.49 9.69
N ASP A 260 7.33 7.41 8.47
CA ASP A 260 6.67 8.54 7.80
C ASP A 260 5.24 8.70 8.37
N THR A 261 5.09 9.49 9.42
CA THR A 261 3.84 9.60 10.20
C THR A 261 2.69 10.25 9.43
N ASN A 262 2.97 11.01 8.38
CA ASN A 262 1.98 11.72 7.57
C ASN A 262 1.48 10.91 6.36
N THR A 263 1.91 9.64 6.26
CA THR A 263 1.62 8.79 5.10
C THR A 263 1.05 7.46 5.56
N LEU A 264 -0.11 7.08 5.06
CA LEU A 264 -0.67 5.76 5.30
C LEU A 264 0.08 4.75 4.44
N GLN A 265 0.62 3.71 5.06
CA GLN A 265 1.50 2.76 4.38
C GLN A 265 0.93 1.35 4.28
N PHE A 266 -0.09 1.05 5.09
CA PHE A 266 -0.73 -0.26 5.11
C PHE A 266 -2.14 -0.17 4.51
N ILE A 267 -2.49 -1.14 3.70
CA ILE A 267 -3.82 -1.19 3.05
C ILE A 267 -4.94 -1.28 4.10
N GLU A 268 -4.68 -1.96 5.20
CA GLU A 268 -5.63 -2.05 6.31
C GLU A 268 -5.98 -0.68 6.90
N ASP A 269 -5.04 0.28 6.94
CA ASP A 269 -5.28 1.62 7.46
C ASP A 269 -6.24 2.41 6.55
N TYR A 270 -6.09 2.27 5.23
CA TYR A 270 -7.04 2.84 4.28
C TYR A 270 -8.44 2.24 4.46
N ARG A 271 -8.52 0.93 4.59
CA ARG A 271 -9.78 0.22 4.82
C ARG A 271 -10.45 0.67 6.12
N LYS A 272 -9.71 0.76 7.23
CA LYS A 272 -10.22 1.20 8.55
C LYS A 272 -10.73 2.62 8.54
N LYS A 273 -10.14 3.50 7.74
CA LYS A 273 -10.57 4.90 7.58
C LYS A 273 -11.74 5.07 6.60
N GLY A 274 -12.15 4.03 5.91
CA GLY A 274 -13.23 4.12 4.93
C GLY A 274 -12.83 4.82 3.64
N TYR A 275 -11.58 4.64 3.18
CA TYR A 275 -11.24 4.94 1.79
C TYR A 275 -11.98 3.99 0.86
N MET A 276 -12.31 4.45 -0.34
CA MET A 276 -12.90 3.57 -1.34
C MET A 276 -11.83 2.66 -1.95
N PRO A 277 -12.05 1.34 -1.99
CA PRO A 277 -11.05 0.40 -2.52
C PRO A 277 -10.68 0.69 -3.98
N GLU A 278 -11.62 1.16 -4.79
CA GLU A 278 -11.39 1.55 -6.19
C GLU A 278 -10.43 2.74 -6.29
N ALA A 279 -10.52 3.69 -5.38
CA ALA A 279 -9.62 4.85 -5.33
C ALA A 279 -8.20 4.41 -4.97
N VAL A 280 -8.06 3.54 -3.97
CA VAL A 280 -6.76 3.01 -3.57
C VAL A 280 -6.13 2.15 -4.67
N PHE A 281 -6.94 1.30 -5.32
CA PHE A 281 -6.51 0.51 -6.47
C PHE A 281 -5.98 1.41 -7.61
N ASN A 282 -6.76 2.39 -8.01
CA ASN A 282 -6.40 3.34 -9.08
C ASN A 282 -5.11 4.11 -8.73
N PHE A 283 -5.01 4.61 -7.51
CA PHE A 283 -3.82 5.34 -7.04
C PHE A 283 -2.56 4.47 -7.10
N ILE A 284 -2.63 3.23 -6.59
CA ILE A 284 -1.51 2.29 -6.60
C ILE A 284 -1.12 1.93 -8.04
N ALA A 285 -2.07 1.77 -8.95
CA ALA A 285 -1.81 1.48 -10.35
C ALA A 285 -0.96 2.56 -11.03
N LEU A 286 -1.08 3.82 -10.60
CA LEU A 286 -0.30 4.94 -11.14
C LEU A 286 1.05 5.15 -10.43
N LEU A 287 1.38 4.34 -9.43
CA LEU A 287 2.69 4.38 -8.77
C LEU A 287 3.75 3.64 -9.60
N GLY A 288 4.40 4.36 -10.49
CA GLY A 288 5.47 3.85 -11.35
C GLY A 288 4.96 3.22 -12.66
N TRP A 289 3.76 3.55 -13.07
CA TRP A 289 3.21 3.22 -14.37
C TRP A 289 2.34 4.39 -14.88
N ASN A 290 2.29 4.59 -16.20
CA ASN A 290 1.51 5.65 -16.83
C ASN A 290 0.73 5.09 -18.02
N PRO A 291 -0.61 5.14 -18.00
CA PRO A 291 -1.44 4.64 -19.10
C PRO A 291 -1.37 5.49 -20.37
N GLY A 292 -0.77 6.68 -20.28
CA GLY A 292 -0.78 7.69 -21.35
C GLY A 292 -1.94 8.68 -21.18
N GLY A 293 -1.77 9.89 -21.72
CA GLY A 293 -2.74 10.96 -21.56
C GLY A 293 -2.60 11.71 -20.22
N GLU A 294 -3.61 12.54 -19.91
CA GLU A 294 -3.65 13.40 -18.72
C GLU A 294 -4.66 12.90 -17.68
N ASP A 295 -5.46 11.90 -18.01
CA ASP A 295 -6.45 11.32 -17.10
C ASP A 295 -5.77 10.58 -15.95
N GLU A 296 -6.37 10.67 -14.77
CA GLU A 296 -5.87 10.04 -13.55
C GLU A 296 -6.91 9.16 -12.85
N ILE A 297 -8.18 9.30 -13.21
CA ILE A 297 -9.29 8.52 -12.66
C ILE A 297 -9.70 7.45 -13.68
N PHE A 298 -9.52 6.21 -13.31
CA PHE A 298 -9.79 5.04 -14.16
C PHE A 298 -10.54 3.97 -13.38
N SER A 299 -11.50 3.35 -14.01
CA SER A 299 -12.08 2.10 -13.52
C SER A 299 -11.04 0.97 -13.60
N ARG A 300 -11.28 -0.11 -12.86
CA ARG A 300 -10.44 -1.31 -12.91
C ARG A 300 -10.37 -1.89 -14.32
N GLU A 301 -11.48 -1.95 -15.03
CA GLU A 301 -11.55 -2.47 -16.41
C GLU A 301 -10.73 -1.62 -17.38
N GLU A 302 -10.79 -0.29 -17.25
CA GLU A 302 -9.95 0.61 -18.04
C GLU A 302 -8.47 0.38 -17.77
N LEU A 303 -8.07 0.25 -16.50
CA LEU A 303 -6.68 -0.03 -16.12
C LEU A 303 -6.19 -1.38 -16.68
N ILE A 304 -7.02 -2.42 -16.63
CA ILE A 304 -6.72 -3.74 -17.24
C ILE A 304 -6.53 -3.59 -18.75
N ASN A 305 -7.42 -2.89 -19.43
CA ASN A 305 -7.36 -2.73 -20.88
C ASN A 305 -6.18 -1.86 -21.34
N LEU A 306 -5.83 -0.84 -20.57
CA LEU A 306 -4.73 0.10 -20.88
C LEU A 306 -3.36 -0.43 -20.47
N PHE A 307 -3.29 -1.51 -19.70
CA PHE A 307 -2.04 -1.99 -19.16
C PHE A 307 -1.02 -2.31 -20.27
N ASP A 308 0.19 -1.81 -20.08
CA ASP A 308 1.34 -2.01 -20.95
C ASP A 308 2.60 -2.01 -20.08
N GLU A 309 3.23 -3.15 -19.95
CA GLU A 309 4.43 -3.34 -19.11
C GLU A 309 5.61 -2.49 -19.58
N HIS A 310 5.66 -2.12 -20.86
CA HIS A 310 6.73 -1.25 -21.41
C HIS A 310 6.63 0.20 -20.93
N ARG A 311 5.50 0.55 -20.30
CA ARG A 311 5.28 1.85 -19.66
C ARG A 311 5.58 1.87 -18.16
N LEU A 312 6.08 0.75 -17.60
CA LEU A 312 6.59 0.73 -16.25
C LEU A 312 7.80 1.66 -16.10
N SER A 313 7.78 2.51 -15.08
CA SER A 313 8.78 3.56 -14.89
C SER A 313 10.14 2.97 -14.52
N LYS A 314 11.20 3.55 -15.10
CA LYS A 314 12.60 3.28 -14.72
C LYS A 314 13.06 4.11 -13.52
N SER A 315 12.31 5.15 -13.17
CA SER A 315 12.59 6.06 -12.05
C SER A 315 11.71 5.73 -10.84
N PRO A 316 12.17 6.02 -9.61
CA PRO A 316 11.37 5.81 -8.41
C PRO A 316 9.99 6.45 -8.49
N ALA A 317 8.98 5.77 -7.95
CA ALA A 317 7.62 6.25 -7.90
C ALA A 317 7.41 7.11 -6.65
N ALA A 318 6.95 8.36 -6.82
CA ALA A 318 6.68 9.26 -5.71
C ALA A 318 5.28 9.02 -5.13
N PHE A 319 5.23 8.63 -3.86
CA PHE A 319 3.98 8.51 -3.11
C PHE A 319 3.60 9.87 -2.54
N ASP A 320 2.44 10.39 -2.94
CA ASP A 320 1.88 11.65 -2.47
C ASP A 320 0.52 11.40 -1.80
N GLN A 321 0.46 11.56 -0.47
CA GLN A 321 -0.77 11.39 0.31
C GLN A 321 -1.85 12.38 -0.12
N LYS A 322 -1.50 13.61 -0.46
CA LYS A 322 -2.48 14.62 -0.89
C LYS A 322 -3.15 14.22 -2.20
N LYS A 323 -2.38 13.62 -3.12
CA LYS A 323 -2.93 13.09 -4.37
C LYS A 323 -3.85 11.89 -4.10
N MET A 324 -3.48 11.01 -3.17
CA MET A 324 -4.34 9.90 -2.75
C MET A 324 -5.67 10.42 -2.16
N ASP A 325 -5.58 11.40 -1.28
CA ASP A 325 -6.74 12.03 -0.64
C ASP A 325 -7.67 12.71 -1.65
N TRP A 326 -7.08 13.44 -2.60
CA TRP A 326 -7.83 14.04 -3.70
C TRP A 326 -8.53 12.97 -4.55
N MET A 327 -7.82 11.92 -4.94
CA MET A 327 -8.39 10.84 -5.74
C MET A 327 -9.53 10.14 -5.00
N SER A 328 -9.34 9.85 -3.71
CA SER A 328 -10.39 9.25 -2.88
C SER A 328 -11.63 10.16 -2.79
N ASN A 329 -11.43 11.47 -2.63
CA ASN A 329 -12.54 12.43 -2.64
C ASN A 329 -13.32 12.40 -3.96
N GLU A 330 -12.64 12.32 -5.12
CA GLU A 330 -13.30 12.20 -6.42
C GLU A 330 -14.15 10.92 -6.52
N TYR A 331 -13.65 9.79 -6.01
CA TYR A 331 -14.43 8.55 -5.96
C TYR A 331 -15.64 8.64 -5.03
N ILE A 332 -15.48 9.23 -3.83
CA ILE A 332 -16.58 9.42 -2.88
C ILE A 332 -17.67 10.34 -3.47
N LYS A 333 -17.28 11.45 -4.09
CA LYS A 333 -18.24 12.36 -4.76
C LYS A 333 -19.10 11.65 -5.79
N ASN A 334 -18.49 10.79 -6.60
CA ASN A 334 -19.14 10.10 -7.72
C ASN A 334 -19.83 8.79 -7.34
N ALA A 335 -19.57 8.26 -6.14
CA ALA A 335 -20.26 7.08 -5.64
C ALA A 335 -21.74 7.36 -5.35
N ASP A 336 -22.59 6.35 -5.44
CA ASP A 336 -23.98 6.46 -5.01
C ASP A 336 -24.07 6.73 -3.50
N PHE A 337 -25.13 7.41 -3.11
CA PHE A 337 -25.34 7.82 -1.72
C PHE A 337 -25.45 6.61 -0.78
N GLU A 338 -26.16 5.56 -1.20
CA GLU A 338 -26.41 4.38 -0.38
C GLU A 338 -25.10 3.69 0.00
N THR A 339 -24.15 3.59 -0.94
CA THR A 339 -22.82 3.04 -0.68
C THR A 339 -22.08 3.85 0.38
N ILE A 340 -22.02 5.18 0.22
CA ILE A 340 -21.31 6.04 1.16
C ILE A 340 -21.99 6.05 2.52
N PHE A 341 -23.33 6.09 2.55
CA PHE A 341 -24.07 6.04 3.81
C PHE A 341 -23.88 4.72 4.56
N ALA A 342 -23.89 3.60 3.84
CA ALA A 342 -23.59 2.29 4.43
C ALA A 342 -22.17 2.23 5.05
N MET A 343 -21.20 2.85 4.41
CA MET A 343 -19.83 2.97 4.94
C MET A 343 -19.75 3.92 6.15
N ALA A 344 -20.55 5.00 6.17
CA ALA A 344 -20.56 5.99 7.24
C ALA A 344 -21.25 5.50 8.53
N LYS A 345 -22.24 4.65 8.40
CA LYS A 345 -23.04 4.15 9.55
C LYS A 345 -22.20 3.65 10.73
N PRO A 346 -21.21 2.75 10.56
CA PRO A 346 -20.42 2.26 11.68
C PRO A 346 -19.68 3.38 12.44
N PHE A 347 -19.15 4.37 11.72
CA PHE A 347 -18.46 5.52 12.33
C PHE A 347 -19.42 6.42 13.10
N LEU A 348 -20.58 6.69 12.54
CA LEU A 348 -21.61 7.48 13.22
C LEU A 348 -22.20 6.76 14.44
N GLU A 349 -22.38 5.44 14.35
CA GLU A 349 -22.88 4.62 15.45
C GLU A 349 -21.86 4.59 16.61
N GLU A 350 -20.59 4.34 16.34
CA GLU A 350 -19.51 4.37 17.33
C GLU A 350 -19.39 5.73 18.01
N ALA A 351 -19.56 6.82 17.27
CA ALA A 351 -19.53 8.18 17.79
C ALA A 351 -20.87 8.61 18.48
N GLY A 352 -21.90 7.77 18.50
CA GLY A 352 -23.21 8.13 19.03
C GLY A 352 -23.98 9.18 18.20
N ARG A 353 -23.64 9.32 16.91
CA ARG A 353 -24.19 10.34 15.99
C ARG A 353 -25.15 9.79 14.94
N LEU A 354 -25.50 8.52 14.99
CA LEU A 354 -26.48 7.91 14.10
C LEU A 354 -27.91 8.29 14.51
N THR A 355 -28.32 9.47 14.14
CA THR A 355 -29.63 10.06 14.45
C THR A 355 -30.54 10.07 13.21
N ASP A 356 -31.77 10.56 13.35
CA ASP A 356 -32.70 10.80 12.25
C ASP A 356 -32.19 11.80 11.19
N LYS A 357 -31.18 12.60 11.53
CA LYS A 357 -30.51 13.54 10.62
C LYS A 357 -29.30 12.95 9.90
N ALA A 358 -28.90 11.72 10.27
CA ALA A 358 -27.64 11.12 9.78
C ALA A 358 -27.55 11.09 8.24
N GLU A 359 -28.61 10.68 7.55
CA GLU A 359 -28.62 10.64 6.08
C GLU A 359 -28.33 12.02 5.47
N LYS A 360 -29.03 13.06 5.96
CA LYS A 360 -28.83 14.42 5.48
C LYS A 360 -27.44 14.98 5.80
N LEU A 361 -26.89 14.63 6.94
CA LEU A 361 -25.52 15.02 7.31
C LEU A 361 -24.49 14.34 6.40
N VAL A 362 -24.65 13.07 6.10
CA VAL A 362 -23.77 12.36 5.17
C VAL A 362 -23.91 12.94 3.76
N GLU A 363 -25.13 13.22 3.29
CA GLU A 363 -25.36 13.86 1.99
C GLU A 363 -24.69 15.24 1.91
N LEU A 364 -24.79 16.05 2.97
CA LEU A 364 -24.20 17.37 3.06
C LEU A 364 -22.68 17.35 2.98
N TYR A 365 -22.03 16.41 3.68
CA TYR A 365 -20.58 16.35 3.79
C TYR A 365 -19.89 15.42 2.79
N LYS A 366 -20.63 14.54 2.11
CA LYS A 366 -20.09 13.63 1.09
C LYS A 366 -19.12 14.32 0.11
N PRO A 367 -19.39 15.51 -0.43
CA PRO A 367 -18.48 16.17 -1.37
C PRO A 367 -17.12 16.59 -0.77
N GLN A 368 -17.01 16.62 0.57
CA GLN A 368 -15.80 17.09 1.27
C GLN A 368 -14.95 15.96 1.83
N MET A 369 -15.50 14.74 1.96
CA MET A 369 -14.80 13.61 2.54
C MET A 369 -13.69 13.10 1.64
N LYS A 370 -12.52 12.87 2.20
CA LYS A 370 -11.41 12.11 1.61
C LYS A 370 -11.46 10.65 2.02
N SER A 371 -11.91 10.40 3.25
CA SER A 371 -12.23 9.10 3.81
C SER A 371 -13.52 9.21 4.62
N VAL A 372 -14.26 8.12 4.71
CA VAL A 372 -15.61 8.17 5.29
C VAL A 372 -15.59 8.35 6.81
N ASP A 373 -14.51 8.00 7.51
CA ASP A 373 -14.33 8.28 8.94
C ASP A 373 -14.37 9.77 9.26
N GLU A 374 -14.05 10.65 8.30
CA GLU A 374 -14.12 12.09 8.47
C GLU A 374 -15.54 12.60 8.77
N ILE A 375 -16.59 11.82 8.47
CA ILE A 375 -17.97 12.21 8.78
C ILE A 375 -18.15 12.52 10.27
N VAL A 376 -17.40 11.88 11.16
CA VAL A 376 -17.48 12.15 12.58
C VAL A 376 -17.01 13.56 12.88
N SER A 377 -15.79 13.93 12.50
CA SER A 377 -15.25 15.27 12.75
C SER A 377 -15.96 16.37 11.96
N LEU A 378 -16.36 16.09 10.72
CA LEU A 378 -17.09 17.04 9.90
C LEU A 378 -18.48 17.40 10.48
N THR A 379 -19.04 16.54 11.31
CA THR A 379 -20.34 16.76 11.95
C THR A 379 -20.23 17.32 13.38
N ASP A 380 -19.05 17.67 13.86
CA ASP A 380 -18.83 18.20 15.23
C ASP A 380 -19.75 19.38 15.54
N LEU A 381 -19.96 20.29 14.61
CA LEU A 381 -20.87 21.43 14.75
C LEU A 381 -22.26 21.05 15.26
N PHE A 382 -22.76 19.86 14.92
CA PHE A 382 -24.13 19.44 15.26
C PHE A 382 -24.21 18.70 16.60
N PHE A 383 -23.08 18.21 17.13
CA PHE A 383 -23.03 17.33 18.29
C PHE A 383 -22.15 17.84 19.43
N GLU A 384 -21.16 18.68 19.12
CA GLU A 384 -20.21 19.23 20.09
C GLU A 384 -20.53 20.69 20.43
N ASP A 385 -19.79 21.27 21.36
CA ASP A 385 -19.84 22.68 21.67
C ASP A 385 -19.34 23.53 20.50
N PHE A 386 -19.79 24.78 20.43
CA PHE A 386 -19.39 25.72 19.39
C PHE A 386 -17.84 25.88 19.40
N PRO A 387 -17.17 25.76 18.25
CA PRO A 387 -15.72 25.77 18.19
C PRO A 387 -15.13 27.13 18.55
N GLU A 388 -13.91 27.12 19.12
CA GLU A 388 -13.14 28.36 19.31
C GLU A 388 -12.75 28.94 17.95
N LEU A 389 -13.00 30.24 17.77
CA LEU A 389 -12.64 30.94 16.55
C LEU A 389 -11.10 31.07 16.45
N THR A 390 -10.59 30.84 15.26
CA THR A 390 -9.20 31.17 14.91
C THR A 390 -8.97 32.68 14.86
N ASP A 391 -7.71 33.12 14.83
CA ASP A 391 -7.38 34.54 14.73
C ASP A 391 -7.94 35.17 13.43
N ALA A 392 -7.97 34.43 12.33
CA ALA A 392 -8.52 34.91 11.06
C ALA A 392 -10.03 35.13 11.13
N GLU A 393 -10.78 34.26 11.81
CA GLU A 393 -12.21 34.39 12.02
C GLU A 393 -12.51 35.54 12.99
N LYS A 394 -11.76 35.68 14.07
CA LYS A 394 -11.87 36.81 15.00
C LYS A 394 -11.63 38.15 14.31
N GLU A 395 -10.56 38.23 13.48
CA GLU A 395 -10.25 39.43 12.69
C GLU A 395 -11.40 39.77 11.74
N PHE A 396 -11.96 38.78 11.05
CA PHE A 396 -13.10 39.01 10.15
C PHE A 396 -14.33 39.46 10.89
N MET A 397 -14.63 38.84 12.04
CA MET A 397 -15.83 39.17 12.87
C MET A 397 -15.73 40.53 13.58
N ALA A 398 -14.56 41.14 13.65
CA ALA A 398 -14.35 42.51 14.13
C ALA A 398 -14.77 43.57 13.10
N GLY A 399 -15.24 43.19 11.92
CA GLY A 399 -15.66 44.13 10.85
C GLY A 399 -16.89 44.96 11.24
N GLU A 400 -16.88 46.27 10.88
CA GLU A 400 -17.94 47.23 11.25
C GLU A 400 -19.36 46.83 10.81
N THR A 401 -19.50 46.09 9.71
CA THR A 401 -20.82 45.66 9.18
C THR A 401 -21.35 44.37 9.82
N VAL A 402 -20.53 43.64 10.56
CA VAL A 402 -20.86 42.33 11.10
C VAL A 402 -22.06 42.39 12.06
N PRO A 403 -22.10 43.30 13.08
CA PRO A 403 -23.26 43.37 13.97
C PRO A 403 -24.58 43.65 13.24
N THR A 404 -24.56 44.53 12.22
CA THR A 404 -25.72 44.84 11.42
C THR A 404 -26.25 43.63 10.66
N VAL A 405 -25.35 42.86 10.01
CA VAL A 405 -25.73 41.65 9.27
C VAL A 405 -26.30 40.59 10.20
N LEU A 406 -25.66 40.34 11.32
CA LEU A 406 -26.04 39.29 12.28
C LEU A 406 -27.38 39.63 12.95
N GLN A 407 -27.57 40.87 13.36
CA GLN A 407 -28.85 41.32 13.97
C GLN A 407 -29.99 41.18 12.97
N ALA A 408 -29.82 41.68 11.75
CA ALA A 408 -30.85 41.59 10.71
C ALA A 408 -31.17 40.12 10.35
N PHE A 409 -30.16 39.27 10.25
CA PHE A 409 -30.40 37.86 9.91
C PHE A 409 -31.10 37.11 11.07
N LYS A 410 -30.71 37.37 12.32
CA LYS A 410 -31.38 36.83 13.49
C LYS A 410 -32.87 37.14 13.46
N GLU A 411 -33.25 38.42 13.23
CA GLU A 411 -34.65 38.82 13.14
C GLU A 411 -35.40 38.09 12.04
N LYS A 412 -34.76 37.80 10.90
CA LYS A 412 -35.39 37.01 9.84
C LYS A 412 -35.63 35.55 10.29
N LEU A 413 -34.68 34.92 10.99
CA LEU A 413 -34.87 33.58 11.52
C LEU A 413 -35.96 33.50 12.59
N GLU A 414 -36.03 34.52 13.50
CA GLU A 414 -37.08 34.60 14.52
C GLU A 414 -38.47 34.76 13.93
N ALA A 415 -38.60 35.45 12.80
CA ALA A 415 -39.86 35.64 12.11
C ALA A 415 -40.35 34.42 11.29
N MET A 416 -39.51 33.41 11.07
CA MET A 416 -39.89 32.20 10.35
C MET A 416 -40.71 31.27 11.23
N SER A 417 -41.77 30.70 10.67
CA SER A 417 -42.49 29.59 11.31
C SER A 417 -41.70 28.29 11.22
N ASP A 418 -42.03 27.30 12.05
CA ASP A 418 -41.40 25.98 11.97
C ASP A 418 -41.68 25.28 10.62
N GLU A 419 -42.84 25.52 10.04
CA GLU A 419 -43.22 24.98 8.73
C GLU A 419 -42.39 25.60 7.59
N ASP A 420 -42.03 26.88 7.72
CA ASP A 420 -41.25 27.61 6.72
C ASP A 420 -39.76 27.46 6.91
N PHE A 421 -39.29 26.99 8.07
CA PHE A 421 -37.86 26.77 8.34
C PHE A 421 -37.34 25.54 7.59
N LYS A 422 -37.05 25.73 6.30
CA LYS A 422 -36.51 24.76 5.37
C LYS A 422 -35.32 25.37 4.63
N SER A 423 -34.38 24.55 4.20
CA SER A 423 -33.16 24.98 3.49
C SER A 423 -33.48 25.93 2.33
N GLU A 424 -34.46 25.60 1.51
CA GLU A 424 -34.88 26.38 0.37
C GLU A 424 -35.42 27.80 0.73
N ASN A 425 -35.91 27.99 1.94
CA ASN A 425 -36.45 29.27 2.42
C ASN A 425 -35.41 30.11 3.16
N ILE A 426 -34.29 29.54 3.60
CA ILE A 426 -33.24 30.24 4.36
C ILE A 426 -32.42 31.16 3.44
N PHE A 427 -32.08 30.73 2.24
CA PHE A 427 -31.35 31.58 1.29
C PHE A 427 -32.11 32.87 0.94
N PRO A 428 -33.45 32.86 0.67
CA PRO A 428 -34.25 34.08 0.54
C PRO A 428 -34.13 35.01 1.72
N GLN A 429 -34.02 34.53 2.97
CA GLN A 429 -33.88 35.39 4.15
C GLN A 429 -32.50 36.09 4.15
N ILE A 430 -31.42 35.40 3.75
CA ILE A 430 -30.11 36.04 3.59
C ILE A 430 -30.20 37.15 2.52
N LYS A 431 -30.89 36.90 1.42
CA LYS A 431 -31.15 37.92 0.39
C LYS A 431 -32.02 39.08 0.87
N ALA A 432 -32.95 38.85 1.79
CA ALA A 432 -33.72 39.92 2.41
C ALA A 432 -32.82 40.83 3.28
N VAL A 433 -31.87 40.28 4.02
CA VAL A 433 -30.84 41.05 4.75
C VAL A 433 -30.02 41.91 3.79
N GLN A 434 -29.64 41.37 2.61
CA GLN A 434 -28.91 42.14 1.59
C GLN A 434 -29.72 43.36 1.13
N LYS A 435 -31.03 43.21 0.92
CA LYS A 435 -31.90 44.32 0.48
C LYS A 435 -32.08 45.37 1.56
N GLU A 436 -32.18 44.94 2.81
CA GLU A 436 -32.43 45.81 3.96
C GLU A 436 -31.17 46.62 4.33
N THR A 437 -30.03 45.97 4.36
CA THR A 437 -28.75 46.56 4.83
C THR A 437 -27.90 47.18 3.72
N GLY A 438 -28.12 46.77 2.46
CA GLY A 438 -27.25 47.11 1.34
C GLY A 438 -25.92 46.34 1.31
N ILE A 439 -25.63 45.50 2.32
CA ILE A 439 -24.40 44.69 2.46
C ILE A 439 -24.52 43.47 1.58
N LYS A 440 -23.46 43.14 0.82
CA LYS A 440 -23.48 42.07 -0.18
C LYS A 440 -22.15 41.30 -0.24
N GLY A 441 -22.19 40.18 -0.93
CA GLY A 441 -20.99 39.34 -1.17
C GLY A 441 -20.41 38.77 0.11
N LYS A 442 -19.07 38.76 0.22
CA LYS A 442 -18.36 38.19 1.36
C LYS A 442 -18.80 38.78 2.70
N ASN A 443 -19.04 40.09 2.74
CA ASN A 443 -19.44 40.80 3.97
C ASN A 443 -20.88 40.48 4.41
N LEU A 444 -21.70 39.85 3.56
CA LEU A 444 -23.03 39.34 3.92
C LEU A 444 -22.95 37.88 4.40
N PHE A 445 -22.36 37.01 3.57
CA PHE A 445 -22.43 35.58 3.81
C PHE A 445 -21.48 35.11 4.89
N MET A 446 -20.26 35.68 4.95
CA MET A 446 -19.23 35.21 5.85
C MET A 446 -19.53 35.43 7.33
N PRO A 447 -20.06 36.62 7.76
CA PRO A 447 -20.46 36.79 9.15
C PRO A 447 -21.51 35.77 9.60
N ILE A 448 -22.50 35.48 8.74
CA ILE A 448 -23.55 34.50 9.03
C ILE A 448 -22.93 33.12 9.17
N ARG A 449 -22.07 32.75 8.24
CA ARG A 449 -21.36 31.44 8.28
C ARG A 449 -20.56 31.28 9.56
N ILE A 450 -19.66 32.21 9.88
CA ILE A 450 -18.84 32.15 11.08
C ILE A 450 -19.70 32.15 12.35
N ALA A 451 -20.75 32.98 12.41
CA ALA A 451 -21.61 33.02 13.57
C ALA A 451 -22.38 31.71 13.80
N VAL A 452 -22.73 31.00 12.74
CA VAL A 452 -23.49 29.74 12.83
C VAL A 452 -22.59 28.55 13.03
N SER A 453 -21.44 28.49 12.32
CA SER A 453 -20.60 27.30 12.27
C SER A 453 -19.22 27.44 12.91
N GLY A 454 -18.78 28.65 13.21
CA GLY A 454 -17.42 28.92 13.72
C GLY A 454 -16.33 28.83 12.64
N GLU A 455 -16.68 28.66 11.36
CA GLU A 455 -15.74 28.42 10.27
C GLU A 455 -16.00 29.34 9.07
N MET A 456 -14.92 29.70 8.34
CA MET A 456 -15.02 30.46 7.09
C MET A 456 -15.40 29.59 5.89
N HIS A 457 -15.16 28.30 5.97
CA HIS A 457 -15.40 27.32 4.91
C HIS A 457 -16.29 26.19 5.40
N GLY A 458 -16.98 25.54 4.49
CA GLY A 458 -17.88 24.45 4.85
C GLY A 458 -18.93 24.20 3.78
N PRO A 459 -19.88 23.29 4.03
CA PRO A 459 -20.93 22.95 3.09
C PRO A 459 -21.90 24.12 2.85
N GLU A 460 -22.94 23.91 2.04
CA GLU A 460 -23.95 24.93 1.72
C GLU A 460 -24.56 25.53 3.00
N LEU A 461 -24.50 26.85 3.11
CA LEU A 461 -24.90 27.57 4.32
C LEU A 461 -26.35 27.38 4.68
N PRO A 462 -27.31 27.43 3.74
CA PRO A 462 -28.73 27.18 4.04
C PRO A 462 -28.99 25.78 4.61
N ASP A 463 -28.33 24.75 4.06
CA ASP A 463 -28.46 23.37 4.53
C ASP A 463 -27.86 23.20 5.93
N THR A 464 -26.71 23.82 6.17
CA THR A 464 -26.06 23.85 7.50
C THR A 464 -26.98 24.45 8.55
N ILE A 465 -27.58 25.61 8.27
CA ILE A 465 -28.51 26.30 9.18
C ILE A 465 -29.76 25.43 9.42
N TYR A 466 -30.32 24.86 8.36
CA TYR A 466 -31.48 23.97 8.47
C TYR A 466 -31.24 22.77 9.36
N LEU A 467 -30.11 22.08 9.15
CA LEU A 467 -29.73 20.88 9.95
C LEU A 467 -29.37 21.22 11.40
N LEU A 468 -28.73 22.37 11.63
CA LEU A 468 -28.45 22.88 12.97
C LEU A 468 -29.76 23.18 13.75
N GLY A 469 -30.75 23.63 13.05
CA GLY A 469 -32.03 24.00 13.62
C GLY A 469 -32.14 25.50 13.94
N ARG A 470 -33.39 26.03 13.90
CA ARG A 470 -33.65 27.44 14.08
C ARG A 470 -33.17 27.99 15.42
N GLU A 471 -33.54 27.33 16.52
CA GLU A 471 -33.23 27.77 17.88
C GLU A 471 -31.69 27.81 18.11
N LYS A 472 -30.98 26.75 17.74
CA LYS A 472 -29.51 26.66 17.90
C LYS A 472 -28.79 27.69 17.03
N SER A 473 -29.28 27.92 15.81
CA SER A 473 -28.73 28.97 14.93
C SER A 473 -28.89 30.36 15.52
N ILE A 474 -30.06 30.69 16.10
CA ILE A 474 -30.30 31.94 16.78
C ILE A 474 -29.39 32.08 18.00
N GLU A 475 -29.30 31.06 18.83
CA GLU A 475 -28.43 31.03 20.00
C GLU A 475 -26.94 31.31 19.63
N HIS A 476 -26.46 30.66 18.59
CA HIS A 476 -25.08 30.89 18.12
C HIS A 476 -24.86 32.34 17.68
N ILE A 477 -25.82 32.90 16.91
CA ILE A 477 -25.74 34.29 16.46
C ILE A 477 -25.80 35.25 17.66
N GLU A 478 -26.65 35.01 18.66
CA GLU A 478 -26.73 35.83 19.88
C GLU A 478 -25.44 35.81 20.68
N ASN A 479 -24.86 34.62 20.86
CA ASN A 479 -23.61 34.48 21.57
C ASN A 479 -22.46 35.19 20.82
N MET A 480 -22.47 35.13 19.49
CA MET A 480 -21.50 35.86 18.68
C MET A 480 -21.68 37.39 18.84
N LEU A 481 -22.90 37.90 18.77
CA LEU A 481 -23.19 39.32 18.95
C LEU A 481 -22.74 39.84 20.34
N LYS A 482 -22.85 39.05 21.40
CA LYS A 482 -22.37 39.41 22.75
C LYS A 482 -20.84 39.47 22.82
N ASN A 483 -20.14 38.65 22.03
CA ASN A 483 -18.67 38.54 22.10
C ASN A 483 -17.95 39.56 21.20
N ILE A 484 -18.64 40.18 20.23
CA ILE A 484 -18.07 41.19 19.32
C ILE A 484 -18.41 42.62 19.73
N GLN A 485 -19.26 42.80 20.76
CA GLN A 485 -19.51 44.09 21.39
C GLN A 485 -18.45 44.36 22.47
#